data_640da23619228bb111500543115c50ab
#
_entry.id   640da23619228bb111500543115c50ab
#
_cell.length_a   1.000
_cell.length_b   1.000
_cell.length_c   1.000
_cell.angle_alpha   90.00
_cell.angle_beta   90.00
_cell.angle_gamma   90.00
#
_symmetry.space_group_name_H-M   'P 1'
#
loop_
_entity.id
_entity.type
_entity.pdbx_description
1 polymer ?
#
loop_
_entity_poly.entity_id
_entity_poly.type
_entity_poly.pdbx_seq_one_letter_code
_entity_poly.pdbx_strand_id
1 'polypeptide(L)'
;MTRRTAATHLLTAVLWLATAVILLAMLLRMLPNNLDGKRYVPLIVALMPWLGILSLIIAITAIAVRAIGGRVLLATVSVVCVVVQIGWHWGYIRPQQTISDAASTAVTQVSSNGLPNTSDRYARIMTFNTKEGHADANRIVEIVKNEHVEVLALQEVSWDLLNRLNGAGIANYLPYSVAAQQTWHDNGGVNVLYSAAPMENAKQNLIPVESSSVSAATIDFGGSKVRFGSVHPFSPRPATKVCGTVVSTRSPNCSITTICTC
;
A
#
# COMPACT_ATOMS: atom_id res chain seq x y z
N MET A 1 46.96 14.12 -24.34
CA MET A 1 45.55 13.75 -24.35
C MET A 1 44.72 15.02 -24.55
N THR A 2 43.95 15.13 -25.61
CA THR A 2 43.15 16.33 -25.85
C THR A 2 42.02 16.43 -24.82
N ARG A 3 41.62 17.65 -24.43
CA ARG A 3 40.52 17.89 -23.46
C ARG A 3 39.20 17.12 -23.83
N ARG A 4 38.95 16.90 -25.12
CA ARG A 4 37.80 16.13 -25.63
C ARG A 4 37.88 14.65 -25.28
N THR A 5 39.04 14.00 -25.35
CA THR A 5 39.22 12.59 -25.00
C THR A 5 39.05 12.38 -23.50
N ALA A 6 39.57 13.27 -22.64
CA ALA A 6 39.39 13.17 -21.20
C ALA A 6 37.91 13.30 -20.78
N ALA A 7 37.17 14.24 -21.36
CA ALA A 7 35.75 14.45 -21.09
C ALA A 7 34.91 13.20 -21.50
N THR A 8 35.23 12.55 -22.62
CA THR A 8 34.50 11.34 -23.06
C THR A 8 34.79 10.14 -22.18
N HIS A 9 36.04 9.97 -21.71
CA HIS A 9 36.36 8.91 -20.75
C HIS A 9 35.63 9.10 -19.41
N LEU A 10 35.58 10.34 -18.92
CA LEU A 10 34.85 10.68 -17.70
C LEU A 10 33.35 10.40 -17.87
N LEU A 11 32.72 10.83 -18.96
CA LEU A 11 31.33 10.56 -19.25
C LEU A 11 31.06 9.04 -19.30
N THR A 12 31.93 8.31 -19.99
CA THR A 12 31.80 6.83 -20.06
C THR A 12 31.83 6.20 -18.67
N ALA A 13 32.80 6.61 -17.83
CA ALA A 13 32.91 6.09 -16.46
C ALA A 13 31.68 6.42 -15.60
N VAL A 14 31.17 7.63 -15.69
CA VAL A 14 29.97 8.07 -14.96
C VAL A 14 28.74 7.27 -15.38
N LEU A 15 28.52 7.05 -16.66
CA LEU A 15 27.38 6.28 -17.15
C LEU A 15 27.44 4.81 -16.73
N TRP A 16 28.61 4.19 -16.76
CA TRP A 16 28.79 2.83 -16.28
C TRP A 16 28.61 2.71 -14.77
N LEU A 17 29.11 3.66 -14.00
CA LEU A 17 28.91 3.70 -12.56
C LEU A 17 27.41 3.86 -12.21
N ALA A 18 26.72 4.78 -12.89
CA ALA A 18 25.29 4.97 -12.70
C ALA A 18 24.50 3.68 -13.04
N THR A 19 24.86 3.01 -14.14
CA THR A 19 24.22 1.72 -14.51
C THR A 19 24.48 0.63 -13.46
N ALA A 20 25.69 0.55 -12.91
CA ALA A 20 26.02 -0.38 -11.84
C ALA A 20 25.18 -0.12 -10.56
N VAL A 21 25.02 1.14 -10.20
CA VAL A 21 24.17 1.55 -9.06
C VAL A 21 22.71 1.18 -9.30
N ILE A 22 22.19 1.39 -10.51
CA ILE A 22 20.83 1.00 -10.88
C ILE A 22 20.64 -0.52 -10.77
N LEU A 23 21.58 -1.31 -11.32
CA LEU A 23 21.52 -2.78 -11.24
C LEU A 23 21.55 -3.26 -9.78
N LEU A 24 22.41 -2.66 -8.95
CA LEU A 24 22.46 -2.97 -7.52
C LEU A 24 21.12 -2.66 -6.84
N ALA A 25 20.53 -1.50 -7.10
CA ALA A 25 19.24 -1.11 -6.57
C ALA A 25 18.12 -2.08 -7.03
N MET A 26 18.15 -2.51 -8.30
CA MET A 26 17.21 -3.50 -8.83
C MET A 26 17.37 -4.87 -8.14
N LEU A 27 18.60 -5.28 -7.81
CA LEU A 27 18.84 -6.50 -7.04
C LEU A 27 18.30 -6.39 -5.61
N LEU A 28 18.40 -5.22 -4.97
CA LEU A 28 17.83 -5.01 -3.65
C LEU A 28 16.31 -5.23 -3.61
N ARG A 29 15.58 -4.92 -4.69
CA ARG A 29 14.15 -5.21 -4.81
C ARG A 29 13.83 -6.70 -4.85
N MET A 30 14.78 -7.55 -5.22
CA MET A 30 14.61 -9.01 -5.30
C MET A 30 15.00 -9.72 -3.99
N LEU A 31 15.37 -8.98 -2.96
CA LEU A 31 15.73 -9.57 -1.68
C LEU A 31 14.53 -10.28 -1.03
N PRO A 32 14.77 -11.40 -0.30
CA PRO A 32 13.73 -12.08 0.45
C PRO A 32 13.23 -11.22 1.62
N ASN A 33 12.00 -11.47 2.06
CA ASN A 33 11.25 -10.68 3.04
C ASN A 33 11.99 -10.37 4.36
N ASN A 34 12.98 -11.17 4.76
CA ASN A 34 13.79 -10.93 5.96
C ASN A 34 14.90 -9.89 5.75
N LEU A 35 15.20 -9.54 4.50
CA LEU A 35 16.23 -8.58 4.11
C LEU A 35 15.65 -7.29 3.50
N ASP A 36 14.49 -7.36 2.87
CA ASP A 36 13.86 -6.23 2.20
C ASP A 36 13.42 -5.12 3.18
N GLY A 37 13.05 -5.48 4.41
CA GLY A 37 12.71 -4.54 5.49
C GLY A 37 13.90 -3.88 6.18
N LYS A 38 15.17 -4.13 5.77
CA LYS A 38 16.32 -3.52 6.43
C LYS A 38 16.50 -2.05 6.07
N ARG A 39 16.86 -1.27 7.07
CA ARG A 39 17.10 0.18 7.20
C ARG A 39 16.96 1.06 5.95
N TYR A 40 17.66 0.78 4.87
CA TYR A 40 17.67 1.62 3.66
C TYR A 40 17.03 0.96 2.44
N VAL A 41 16.76 -0.33 2.48
CA VAL A 41 16.23 -1.07 1.35
C VAL A 41 14.88 -0.52 0.89
N PRO A 42 13.89 -0.27 1.78
CA PRO A 42 12.61 0.31 1.36
C PRO A 42 12.76 1.68 0.70
N LEU A 43 13.69 2.52 1.20
CA LEU A 43 13.94 3.85 0.62
C LEU A 43 14.53 3.74 -0.79
N ILE A 44 15.48 2.82 -0.99
CA ILE A 44 16.09 2.57 -2.31
C ILE A 44 15.03 2.02 -3.27
N VAL A 45 14.21 1.08 -2.81
CA VAL A 45 13.12 0.49 -3.62
C VAL A 45 12.08 1.55 -3.99
N ALA A 46 11.76 2.50 -3.11
CA ALA A 46 10.85 3.60 -3.41
C ALA A 46 11.36 4.53 -4.52
N LEU A 47 12.69 4.57 -4.77
CA LEU A 47 13.28 5.36 -5.85
C LEU A 47 13.25 4.65 -7.22
N MET A 48 12.80 3.39 -7.31
CA MET A 48 12.81 2.61 -8.56
C MET A 48 12.21 3.32 -9.77
N PRO A 49 11.05 4.02 -9.68
CA PRO A 49 10.51 4.73 -10.85
C PRO A 49 11.48 5.76 -11.42
N TRP A 50 12.20 6.48 -10.55
CA TRP A 50 13.21 7.48 -10.96
C TRP A 50 14.44 6.84 -11.58
N LEU A 51 14.86 5.66 -11.09
CA LEU A 51 15.95 4.90 -11.67
C LEU A 51 15.60 4.36 -13.08
N GLY A 52 14.32 4.10 -13.36
CA GLY A 52 13.82 3.78 -14.69
C GLY A 52 14.02 4.93 -15.68
N ILE A 53 13.68 6.14 -15.25
CA ILE A 53 13.90 7.36 -16.06
C ILE A 53 15.40 7.56 -16.31
N LEU A 54 16.24 7.40 -15.29
CA LEU A 54 17.69 7.51 -15.42
C LEU A 54 18.24 6.45 -16.39
N SER A 55 17.77 5.20 -16.32
CA SER A 55 18.16 4.14 -17.28
C SER A 55 17.82 4.52 -18.72
N LEU A 56 16.66 5.12 -18.95
CA LEU A 56 16.25 5.58 -20.26
C LEU A 56 17.17 6.69 -20.78
N ILE A 57 17.52 7.66 -19.95
CA ILE A 57 18.47 8.73 -20.29
C ILE A 57 19.85 8.16 -20.65
N ILE A 58 20.34 7.18 -19.87
CA ILE A 58 21.61 6.49 -20.15
C ILE A 58 21.56 5.78 -21.50
N ALA A 59 20.46 5.06 -21.79
CA ALA A 59 20.29 4.36 -23.06
C ALA A 59 20.32 5.31 -24.25
N ILE A 60 19.56 6.41 -24.18
CA ILE A 60 19.52 7.45 -25.23
C ILE A 60 20.91 8.07 -25.43
N THR A 61 21.60 8.41 -24.32
CA THR A 61 22.94 8.99 -24.38
C THR A 61 23.95 8.03 -25.01
N ALA A 62 23.91 6.74 -24.64
CA ALA A 62 24.78 5.73 -25.20
C ALA A 62 24.56 5.50 -26.70
N ILE A 63 23.33 5.63 -27.17
CA ILE A 63 22.99 5.57 -28.60
C ILE A 63 23.46 6.79 -29.35
N ALA A 64 23.23 8.00 -28.80
CA ALA A 64 23.51 9.27 -29.45
C ALA A 64 25.02 9.59 -29.51
N VAL A 65 25.78 9.29 -28.45
CA VAL A 65 27.19 9.66 -28.34
C VAL A 65 28.11 8.50 -28.75
N ARG A 66 28.55 8.51 -30.01
CA ARG A 66 29.37 7.44 -30.61
C ARG A 66 30.71 7.20 -29.91
N ALA A 67 31.25 8.19 -29.23
CA ALA A 67 32.55 8.13 -28.56
C ALA A 67 32.53 7.42 -27.19
N ILE A 68 31.36 6.99 -26.68
CA ILE A 68 31.27 6.26 -25.42
C ILE A 68 31.82 4.86 -25.58
N GLY A 69 32.77 4.47 -24.73
CA GLY A 69 33.33 3.12 -24.67
C GLY A 69 32.26 2.09 -24.25
N GLY A 70 32.18 1.00 -25.00
CA GLY A 70 31.19 -0.05 -24.73
C GLY A 70 29.73 0.37 -24.92
N ARG A 71 29.45 1.39 -25.72
CA ARG A 71 28.14 2.02 -25.89
C ARG A 71 27.00 1.04 -26.23
N VAL A 72 27.30 0.03 -27.07
CA VAL A 72 26.28 -0.95 -27.44
C VAL A 72 25.87 -1.76 -26.21
N LEU A 73 26.82 -2.28 -25.45
CA LEU A 73 26.53 -3.01 -24.22
C LEU A 73 25.82 -2.11 -23.20
N LEU A 74 26.30 -0.88 -23.01
CA LEU A 74 25.69 0.09 -22.09
C LEU A 74 24.23 0.39 -22.48
N ALA A 75 23.96 0.64 -23.76
CA ALA A 75 22.61 0.87 -24.26
C ALA A 75 21.73 -0.38 -24.05
N THR A 76 22.22 -1.57 -24.38
CA THR A 76 21.48 -2.82 -24.21
C THR A 76 21.12 -3.06 -22.75
N VAL A 77 22.09 -2.96 -21.83
CA VAL A 77 21.84 -3.14 -20.38
C VAL A 77 20.82 -2.11 -19.87
N SER A 78 20.99 -0.85 -20.26
CA SER A 78 20.05 0.20 -19.82
C SER A 78 18.64 0.00 -20.36
N VAL A 79 18.47 -0.44 -21.61
CA VAL A 79 17.17 -0.79 -22.18
C VAL A 79 16.55 -1.97 -21.44
N VAL A 80 17.33 -3.00 -21.13
CA VAL A 80 16.86 -4.14 -20.32
C VAL A 80 16.39 -3.66 -18.94
N CYS A 81 17.12 -2.77 -18.28
CA CYS A 81 16.70 -2.18 -17.03
C CYS A 81 15.35 -1.44 -17.16
N VAL A 82 15.14 -0.66 -18.22
CA VAL A 82 13.87 0.03 -18.49
C VAL A 82 12.75 -0.98 -18.67
N VAL A 83 12.93 -2.00 -19.49
CA VAL A 83 11.90 -3.02 -19.76
C VAL A 83 11.50 -3.76 -18.48
N VAL A 84 12.47 -4.19 -17.68
CA VAL A 84 12.20 -4.86 -16.39
C VAL A 84 11.44 -3.94 -15.45
N GLN A 85 11.82 -2.67 -15.35
CA GLN A 85 11.14 -1.71 -14.48
C GLN A 85 9.72 -1.39 -14.96
N ILE A 86 9.48 -1.28 -16.27
CA ILE A 86 8.13 -1.17 -16.84
C ILE A 86 7.32 -2.41 -16.44
N GLY A 87 7.89 -3.62 -16.57
CA GLY A 87 7.23 -4.85 -16.16
C GLY A 87 6.84 -4.85 -14.69
N TRP A 88 7.73 -4.39 -13.80
CA TRP A 88 7.44 -4.28 -12.36
C TRP A 88 6.35 -3.25 -12.03
N HIS A 89 6.24 -2.19 -12.82
CA HIS A 89 5.24 -1.13 -12.62
C HIS A 89 4.00 -1.30 -13.52
N TRP A 90 3.94 -2.37 -14.32
CA TRP A 90 2.86 -2.58 -15.29
C TRP A 90 1.48 -2.55 -14.65
N GLY A 91 1.34 -3.11 -13.44
CA GLY A 91 0.09 -3.09 -12.69
C GLY A 91 -0.42 -1.68 -12.33
N TYR A 92 0.49 -0.67 -12.26
CA TYR A 92 0.14 0.73 -11.98
C TYR A 92 -0.04 1.55 -13.25
N ILE A 93 0.59 1.14 -14.37
CA ILE A 93 0.58 1.89 -15.64
C ILE A 93 -0.63 1.50 -16.48
N ARG A 94 -1.04 0.23 -16.45
CA ARG A 94 -2.20 -0.23 -17.21
C ARG A 94 -3.47 0.43 -16.70
N PRO A 95 -4.46 0.72 -17.58
CA PRO A 95 -5.77 1.17 -17.13
C PRO A 95 -6.32 0.21 -16.07
N GLN A 96 -6.85 0.77 -14.99
CA GLN A 96 -7.53 -0.04 -13.99
C GLN A 96 -8.70 -0.75 -14.66
N GLN A 97 -8.94 -2.00 -14.27
CA GLN A 97 -10.15 -2.70 -14.71
C GLN A 97 -11.36 -1.92 -14.17
N THR A 98 -12.28 -1.63 -15.03
CA THR A 98 -13.57 -1.08 -14.64
C THR A 98 -14.27 -2.10 -13.73
N ILE A 99 -14.90 -1.60 -12.67
CA ILE A 99 -15.78 -2.42 -11.85
C ILE A 99 -16.85 -3.01 -12.79
N SER A 100 -17.18 -4.30 -12.64
CA SER A 100 -18.23 -4.91 -13.46
C SER A 100 -19.58 -4.21 -13.23
N ASP A 101 -20.43 -4.17 -14.21
CA ASP A 101 -21.76 -3.55 -14.09
C ASP A 101 -22.55 -4.15 -12.93
N ALA A 102 -22.43 -5.46 -12.72
CA ALA A 102 -23.04 -6.16 -11.59
C ALA A 102 -22.53 -5.64 -10.24
N ALA A 103 -21.21 -5.45 -10.09
CA ALA A 103 -20.64 -4.89 -8.86
C ALA A 103 -21.03 -3.42 -8.69
N SER A 104 -21.00 -2.63 -9.76
CA SER A 104 -21.40 -1.21 -9.73
C SER A 104 -22.87 -1.06 -9.30
N THR A 105 -23.75 -1.91 -9.82
CA THR A 105 -25.17 -1.92 -9.46
C THR A 105 -25.35 -2.35 -8.00
N ALA A 106 -24.71 -3.44 -7.59
CA ALA A 106 -24.87 -3.98 -6.23
C ALA A 106 -24.44 -2.98 -5.15
N VAL A 107 -23.25 -2.33 -5.30
CA VAL A 107 -22.77 -1.37 -4.28
C VAL A 107 -23.55 -0.05 -4.23
N THR A 108 -24.40 0.23 -5.22
CA THR A 108 -25.32 1.39 -5.20
C THR A 108 -26.70 1.04 -4.66
N GLN A 109 -27.03 -0.25 -4.54
CA GLN A 109 -28.30 -0.67 -3.98
C GLN A 109 -28.32 -0.42 -2.46
N VAL A 110 -29.38 0.23 -2.03
CA VAL A 110 -29.65 0.48 -0.62
C VAL A 110 -30.93 -0.23 -0.22
N SER A 111 -30.97 -0.68 1.02
CA SER A 111 -32.20 -1.23 1.61
C SER A 111 -33.24 -0.13 1.83
N SER A 112 -34.48 -0.50 2.15
CA SER A 112 -35.59 0.44 2.37
C SER A 112 -35.34 1.47 3.48
N ASN A 113 -34.41 1.22 4.38
CA ASN A 113 -33.97 2.13 5.45
C ASN A 113 -32.75 3.01 5.05
N GLY A 114 -32.32 2.98 3.80
CA GLY A 114 -31.16 3.75 3.30
C GLY A 114 -29.80 3.18 3.68
N LEU A 115 -29.73 1.96 4.25
CA LEU A 115 -28.49 1.28 4.57
C LEU A 115 -28.01 0.44 3.38
N PRO A 116 -26.70 0.16 3.26
CA PRO A 116 -26.17 -0.71 2.20
C PRO A 116 -26.76 -2.12 2.30
N ASN A 117 -26.86 -2.80 1.17
CA ASN A 117 -27.29 -4.19 1.11
C ASN A 117 -26.12 -5.12 1.42
N THR A 118 -26.10 -5.67 2.62
CA THR A 118 -25.04 -6.59 3.08
C THR A 118 -25.32 -8.06 2.75
N SER A 119 -26.40 -8.37 2.03
CA SER A 119 -26.81 -9.76 1.70
C SER A 119 -26.30 -10.23 0.32
N ASP A 120 -25.69 -9.39 -0.45
CA ASP A 120 -25.07 -9.73 -1.73
C ASP A 120 -23.57 -10.07 -1.58
N ARG A 121 -22.89 -10.35 -2.71
CA ARG A 121 -21.47 -10.73 -2.74
C ARG A 121 -20.52 -9.56 -2.96
N TYR A 122 -21.01 -8.35 -2.90
CA TYR A 122 -20.24 -7.13 -3.16
C TYR A 122 -20.24 -6.27 -1.91
N ALA A 123 -19.15 -5.58 -1.68
CA ALA A 123 -19.06 -4.65 -0.56
C ALA A 123 -18.26 -3.41 -0.95
N ARG A 124 -18.69 -2.25 -0.48
CA ARG A 124 -17.90 -1.02 -0.57
C ARG A 124 -17.02 -0.88 0.66
N ILE A 125 -15.73 -0.86 0.42
CA ILE A 125 -14.71 -0.80 1.47
C ILE A 125 -14.02 0.56 1.44
N MET A 126 -13.90 1.20 2.60
CA MET A 126 -13.13 2.41 2.79
C MET A 126 -11.98 2.15 3.77
N THR A 127 -10.80 2.66 3.47
CA THR A 127 -9.68 2.69 4.41
C THR A 127 -9.13 4.11 4.50
N PHE A 128 -8.76 4.53 5.72
CA PHE A 128 -8.37 5.91 5.95
C PHE A 128 -7.48 6.02 7.20
N ASN A 129 -6.30 6.65 7.07
CA ASN A 129 -5.46 7.02 8.20
C ASN A 129 -5.96 8.35 8.78
N THR A 130 -6.27 8.37 10.07
CA THR A 130 -6.90 9.51 10.75
C THR A 130 -5.90 10.53 11.30
N LYS A 131 -4.60 10.32 11.06
CA LYS A 131 -3.53 11.22 11.52
C LYS A 131 -3.65 11.52 13.01
N GLU A 132 -3.35 10.52 13.84
CA GLU A 132 -3.42 10.63 15.31
C GLU A 132 -4.81 11.07 15.84
N GLY A 133 -5.86 10.70 15.10
CA GLY A 133 -7.24 11.06 15.45
C GLY A 133 -7.64 12.50 15.09
N HIS A 134 -6.85 13.23 14.29
CA HIS A 134 -7.18 14.60 13.89
C HIS A 134 -8.28 14.69 12.82
N ALA A 135 -8.69 13.58 12.23
CA ALA A 135 -9.73 13.56 11.21
C ALA A 135 -11.08 14.09 11.73
N ASP A 136 -11.85 14.69 10.83
CA ASP A 136 -13.22 15.15 11.12
C ASP A 136 -14.19 13.96 11.13
N ALA A 137 -14.73 13.66 12.32
CA ALA A 137 -15.66 12.55 12.52
C ALA A 137 -16.96 12.73 11.74
N ASN A 138 -17.50 13.95 11.68
CA ASN A 138 -18.75 14.22 10.93
C ASN A 138 -18.54 13.95 9.44
N ARG A 139 -17.39 14.38 8.90
CA ARG A 139 -17.06 14.15 7.50
C ARG A 139 -16.87 12.68 7.18
N ILE A 140 -16.24 11.92 8.09
CA ILE A 140 -16.12 10.46 7.93
C ILE A 140 -17.49 9.81 7.86
N VAL A 141 -18.40 10.13 8.81
CA VAL A 141 -19.76 9.58 8.85
C VAL A 141 -20.56 10.00 7.63
N GLU A 142 -20.44 11.25 7.19
CA GLU A 142 -21.07 11.72 5.96
C GLU A 142 -20.62 10.94 4.72
N ILE A 143 -19.33 10.67 4.58
CA ILE A 143 -18.78 9.85 3.47
C ILE A 143 -19.30 8.41 3.57
N VAL A 144 -19.25 7.81 4.78
CA VAL A 144 -19.77 6.45 5.00
C VAL A 144 -21.22 6.33 4.54
N LYS A 145 -22.05 7.32 4.90
CA LYS A 145 -23.45 7.39 4.49
C LYS A 145 -23.60 7.55 2.98
N ASN A 146 -22.97 8.58 2.40
CA ASN A 146 -23.18 8.97 1.02
C ASN A 146 -22.61 7.96 0.03
N GLU A 147 -21.51 7.30 0.41
CA GLU A 147 -20.85 6.29 -0.40
C GLU A 147 -21.31 4.87 -0.08
N HIS A 148 -22.26 4.69 0.85
CA HIS A 148 -22.79 3.38 1.26
C HIS A 148 -21.67 2.41 1.66
N VAL A 149 -20.72 2.88 2.47
CA VAL A 149 -19.57 2.08 2.92
C VAL A 149 -20.07 0.97 3.84
N GLU A 150 -19.66 -0.26 3.57
CA GLU A 150 -20.03 -1.45 4.35
C GLU A 150 -18.92 -1.91 5.29
N VAL A 151 -17.66 -1.65 4.92
CA VAL A 151 -16.49 -1.93 5.76
C VAL A 151 -15.60 -0.69 5.79
N LEU A 152 -15.32 -0.20 6.99
CA LEU A 152 -14.43 0.93 7.21
C LEU A 152 -13.23 0.50 8.08
N ALA A 153 -12.03 0.61 7.54
CA ALA A 153 -10.78 0.36 8.24
C ALA A 153 -10.07 1.68 8.53
N LEU A 154 -9.98 2.04 9.80
CA LEU A 154 -9.30 3.26 10.24
C LEU A 154 -7.97 2.94 10.91
N GLN A 155 -6.97 3.80 10.70
CA GLN A 155 -5.66 3.75 11.31
C GLN A 155 -5.41 5.03 12.11
N GLU A 156 -4.51 4.95 13.10
CA GLU A 156 -4.15 6.06 13.99
C GLU A 156 -5.35 6.68 14.72
N VAL A 157 -6.29 5.84 15.16
CA VAL A 157 -7.50 6.31 15.84
C VAL A 157 -7.23 6.56 17.32
N SER A 158 -7.49 7.77 17.80
CA SER A 158 -7.47 8.13 19.22
C SER A 158 -8.81 7.86 19.90
N TRP A 159 -8.82 7.77 21.23
CA TRP A 159 -10.05 7.66 22.00
C TRP A 159 -10.99 8.83 21.79
N ASP A 160 -10.43 10.04 21.64
CA ASP A 160 -11.22 11.24 21.35
C ASP A 160 -11.94 11.09 20.00
N LEU A 161 -11.25 10.62 18.97
CA LEU A 161 -11.88 10.37 17.67
C LEU A 161 -12.97 9.29 17.75
N LEU A 162 -12.76 8.20 18.50
CA LEU A 162 -13.80 7.19 18.72
C LEU A 162 -15.06 7.81 19.34
N ASN A 163 -14.91 8.65 20.36
CA ASN A 163 -16.03 9.34 20.99
C ASN A 163 -16.73 10.28 20.00
N ARG A 164 -15.98 11.04 19.21
CA ARG A 164 -16.52 11.92 18.16
C ARG A 164 -17.26 11.15 17.06
N LEU A 165 -16.73 10.00 16.61
CA LEU A 165 -17.40 9.13 15.65
C LEU A 165 -18.72 8.57 16.20
N ASN A 166 -18.73 8.15 17.46
CA ASN A 166 -19.95 7.70 18.14
C ASN A 166 -20.97 8.83 18.26
N GLY A 167 -20.53 10.04 18.67
CA GLY A 167 -21.36 11.22 18.72
C GLY A 167 -21.90 11.68 17.37
N ALA A 168 -21.13 11.47 16.29
CA ALA A 168 -21.55 11.72 14.91
C ALA A 168 -22.49 10.64 14.34
N GLY A 169 -22.73 9.55 15.08
CA GLY A 169 -23.69 8.51 14.71
C GLY A 169 -23.14 7.44 13.75
N ILE A 170 -21.85 7.12 13.79
CA ILE A 170 -21.26 6.07 12.96
C ILE A 170 -22.00 4.73 13.10
N ALA A 171 -22.47 4.40 14.30
CA ALA A 171 -23.19 3.16 14.59
C ALA A 171 -24.53 3.04 13.86
N ASN A 172 -25.11 4.13 13.35
CA ASN A 172 -26.33 4.10 12.54
C ASN A 172 -26.09 3.43 11.17
N TYR A 173 -24.86 3.43 10.70
CA TYR A 173 -24.45 2.89 9.40
C TYR A 173 -23.57 1.65 9.54
N LEU A 174 -22.66 1.64 10.51
CA LEU A 174 -21.68 0.59 10.78
C LEU A 174 -21.76 0.17 12.26
N PRO A 175 -22.79 -0.61 12.64
CA PRO A 175 -23.08 -0.94 14.05
C PRO A 175 -22.07 -1.90 14.67
N TYR A 176 -21.28 -2.61 13.87
CA TYR A 176 -20.31 -3.56 14.37
C TYR A 176 -18.90 -2.96 14.30
N SER A 177 -18.12 -3.10 15.37
CA SER A 177 -16.76 -2.63 15.39
C SER A 177 -15.83 -3.51 16.22
N VAL A 178 -14.55 -3.49 15.89
CA VAL A 178 -13.48 -4.07 16.68
C VAL A 178 -12.27 -3.12 16.70
N ALA A 179 -11.83 -2.77 17.91
CA ALA A 179 -10.67 -1.93 18.15
C ALA A 179 -9.84 -2.52 19.28
N ALA A 180 -8.52 -2.37 19.24
CA ALA A 180 -7.67 -2.68 20.37
C ALA A 180 -7.73 -1.55 21.41
N GLN A 181 -7.28 -1.87 22.63
CA GLN A 181 -6.99 -0.83 23.61
C GLN A 181 -5.72 -0.09 23.19
N GLN A 182 -5.75 1.22 23.28
CA GLN A 182 -4.59 2.05 23.01
C GLN A 182 -3.51 1.81 24.07
N THR A 183 -2.28 1.69 23.62
CA THR A 183 -1.09 1.61 24.46
C THR A 183 -0.14 2.74 24.09
N TRP A 184 0.84 3.02 24.96
CA TRP A 184 1.85 4.04 24.67
C TRP A 184 2.89 3.63 23.62
N HIS A 185 2.82 2.40 23.13
CA HIS A 185 3.65 1.92 22.02
C HIS A 185 2.95 2.04 20.67
N ASP A 186 1.66 2.44 20.64
CA ASP A 186 0.91 2.56 19.40
C ASP A 186 1.44 3.71 18.55
N ASN A 187 1.59 3.46 17.26
CA ASN A 187 2.06 4.44 16.29
C ASN A 187 0.92 5.41 15.91
N GLY A 188 0.76 6.48 16.70
CA GLY A 188 -0.25 7.52 16.47
C GLY A 188 -1.67 7.17 16.92
N GLY A 189 -1.91 5.96 17.42
CA GLY A 189 -3.22 5.47 17.85
C GLY A 189 -3.49 4.02 17.44
N VAL A 190 -4.72 3.56 17.66
CA VAL A 190 -5.10 2.17 17.35
C VAL A 190 -5.69 2.02 15.95
N ASN A 191 -5.68 0.79 15.46
CA ASN A 191 -6.43 0.41 14.28
C ASN A 191 -7.85 -0.02 14.68
N VAL A 192 -8.83 0.39 13.89
CA VAL A 192 -10.23 0.08 14.11
C VAL A 192 -10.84 -0.45 12.82
N LEU A 193 -11.68 -1.46 12.94
CA LEU A 193 -12.49 -1.97 11.86
C LEU A 193 -13.97 -1.81 12.23
N TYR A 194 -14.75 -1.20 11.35
CA TYR A 194 -16.20 -1.09 11.43
C TYR A 194 -16.85 -1.88 10.29
N SER A 195 -18.08 -2.38 10.52
CA SER A 195 -18.85 -3.08 9.49
C SER A 195 -20.35 -2.81 9.63
N ALA A 196 -21.04 -2.79 8.48
CA ALA A 196 -22.49 -2.81 8.40
C ALA A 196 -23.07 -4.20 8.67
N ALA A 197 -22.32 -5.28 8.35
CA ALA A 197 -22.69 -6.67 8.59
C ALA A 197 -22.05 -7.21 9.87
N PRO A 198 -22.65 -8.25 10.50
CA PRO A 198 -22.11 -8.88 11.69
C PRO A 198 -20.67 -9.38 11.52
N MET A 199 -19.88 -9.24 12.57
CA MET A 199 -18.49 -9.67 12.61
C MET A 199 -18.34 -11.02 13.29
N GLU A 200 -17.77 -12.01 12.61
CA GLU A 200 -17.37 -13.29 13.16
C GLU A 200 -15.88 -13.29 13.51
N ASN A 201 -15.49 -14.06 14.53
CA ASN A 201 -14.09 -14.24 14.92
C ASN A 201 -13.31 -12.92 15.05
N ALA A 202 -13.97 -11.89 15.59
CA ALA A 202 -13.33 -10.59 15.82
C ALA A 202 -12.14 -10.72 16.76
N LYS A 203 -11.01 -10.10 16.38
CA LYS A 203 -9.76 -10.05 17.14
C LYS A 203 -9.31 -8.61 17.23
N GLN A 204 -9.05 -8.14 18.44
CA GLN A 204 -8.46 -6.82 18.67
C GLN A 204 -7.01 -6.76 18.18
N ASN A 205 -6.28 -7.86 18.29
CA ASN A 205 -4.93 -8.01 17.76
C ASN A 205 -4.77 -9.41 17.16
N LEU A 206 -4.88 -9.49 15.82
CA LEU A 206 -4.76 -10.75 15.08
C LEU A 206 -3.31 -11.24 15.01
N ILE A 207 -2.38 -10.31 14.84
CA ILE A 207 -0.96 -10.58 14.69
C ILE A 207 -0.21 -9.63 15.63
N PRO A 208 0.65 -10.13 16.53
CA PRO A 208 1.44 -9.26 17.40
C PRO A 208 2.44 -8.47 16.53
N VAL A 209 2.20 -7.18 16.40
CA VAL A 209 3.07 -6.22 15.72
C VAL A 209 3.53 -5.22 16.77
N GLU A 210 4.83 -4.93 16.83
CA GLU A 210 5.38 -4.02 17.85
C GLU A 210 4.83 -2.59 17.74
N SER A 211 4.37 -2.21 16.55
CA SER A 211 4.01 -0.83 16.25
C SER A 211 2.55 -0.48 16.43
N SER A 212 1.68 -1.45 16.35
CA SER A 212 0.24 -1.27 16.54
C SER A 212 -0.48 -2.61 16.54
N SER A 213 -1.72 -2.61 17.01
CA SER A 213 -2.59 -3.80 16.95
C SER A 213 -3.16 -3.99 15.54
N VAL A 214 -3.40 -5.23 15.16
CA VAL A 214 -4.11 -5.59 13.93
C VAL A 214 -5.55 -5.98 14.28
N SER A 215 -6.46 -5.02 14.26
CA SER A 215 -7.88 -5.28 14.47
C SER A 215 -8.47 -5.99 13.26
N ALA A 216 -9.07 -7.16 13.45
CA ALA A 216 -9.55 -7.99 12.34
C ALA A 216 -10.86 -8.71 12.67
N ALA A 217 -11.66 -8.95 11.63
CA ALA A 217 -12.89 -9.72 11.74
C ALA A 217 -13.20 -10.45 10.42
N THR A 218 -13.98 -11.51 10.48
CA THR A 218 -14.55 -12.17 9.31
C THR A 218 -15.97 -11.64 9.11
N ILE A 219 -16.31 -11.26 7.90
CA ILE A 219 -17.61 -10.70 7.52
C ILE A 219 -18.16 -11.57 6.38
N ASP A 220 -19.43 -11.91 6.46
CA ASP A 220 -20.13 -12.68 5.42
C ASP A 220 -20.86 -11.71 4.49
N PHE A 221 -20.58 -11.80 3.20
CA PHE A 221 -21.28 -11.10 2.13
C PHE A 221 -21.92 -12.13 1.21
N GLY A 222 -23.22 -12.31 1.35
CA GLY A 222 -24.01 -13.24 0.50
C GLY A 222 -23.48 -14.67 0.48
N GLY A 223 -23.03 -15.21 1.60
CA GLY A 223 -22.44 -16.54 1.75
C GLY A 223 -20.94 -16.61 1.44
N SER A 224 -20.29 -15.47 1.14
CA SER A 224 -18.85 -15.38 0.94
C SER A 224 -18.17 -14.77 2.17
N LYS A 225 -17.46 -15.59 2.94
CA LYS A 225 -16.76 -15.16 4.14
C LYS A 225 -15.40 -14.55 3.78
N VAL A 226 -15.22 -13.26 4.13
CA VAL A 226 -13.99 -12.51 3.88
C VAL A 226 -13.38 -12.06 5.21
N ARG A 227 -12.07 -12.26 5.38
CA ARG A 227 -11.32 -11.77 6.53
C ARG A 227 -10.75 -10.40 6.24
N PHE A 228 -11.16 -9.40 7.04
CA PHE A 228 -10.64 -8.03 6.99
C PHE A 228 -9.70 -7.79 8.16
N GLY A 229 -8.70 -6.93 7.94
CA GLY A 229 -7.81 -6.45 8.98
C GLY A 229 -7.41 -5.00 8.73
N SER A 230 -7.47 -4.16 9.76
CA SER A 230 -6.92 -2.81 9.75
C SER A 230 -5.48 -2.85 10.27
N VAL A 231 -4.53 -2.43 9.45
CA VAL A 231 -3.09 -2.54 9.72
C VAL A 231 -2.40 -1.21 9.47
N HIS A 232 -1.55 -0.80 10.42
CA HIS A 232 -0.70 0.38 10.27
C HIS A 232 0.72 0.08 10.76
N PRO A 233 1.63 -0.36 9.89
CA PRO A 233 3.01 -0.61 10.25
C PRO A 233 3.76 0.71 10.46
N PHE A 234 4.88 0.67 11.20
CA PHE A 234 5.78 1.82 11.26
C PHE A 234 6.33 2.20 9.90
N SER A 235 6.39 3.50 9.65
CA SER A 235 7.17 4.02 8.54
C SER A 235 8.65 3.65 8.72
N PRO A 236 9.36 3.20 7.66
CA PRO A 236 10.77 2.89 7.74
C PRO A 236 11.56 4.13 8.13
N ARG A 237 12.14 4.13 9.34
CA ARG A 237 13.00 5.21 9.85
C ARG A 237 14.43 4.72 9.99
N PRO A 238 15.46 5.54 9.68
CA PRO A 238 16.86 5.12 9.76
C PRO A 238 17.32 4.66 11.16
N ALA A 239 16.67 5.12 12.23
CA ALA A 239 17.04 4.85 13.62
C ALA A 239 16.23 3.73 14.29
N THR A 240 15.11 3.29 13.71
CA THR A 240 14.29 2.21 14.27
C THR A 240 14.68 0.87 13.65
N LYS A 241 15.06 -0.07 14.49
CA LYS A 241 15.12 -1.48 14.10
C LYS A 241 13.69 -1.89 13.76
N VAL A 242 13.48 -1.99 12.51
CA VAL A 242 12.42 -2.59 11.74
C VAL A 242 11.36 -3.40 12.47
N CYS A 243 10.14 -3.00 12.27
CA CYS A 243 9.05 -3.93 12.13
C CYS A 243 8.11 -3.48 11.01
N GLY A 244 8.45 -3.82 9.77
CA GLY A 244 7.64 -3.57 8.57
C GLY A 244 7.31 -4.86 7.82
N THR A 245 7.39 -6.02 8.47
CA THR A 245 7.10 -7.29 7.80
C THR A 245 5.63 -7.60 7.92
N VAL A 246 4.88 -7.35 6.86
CA VAL A 246 3.52 -7.88 6.70
C VAL A 246 3.64 -9.32 6.24
N VAL A 247 3.36 -10.27 7.12
CA VAL A 247 3.30 -11.69 6.77
C VAL A 247 1.97 -11.95 6.07
N SER A 248 2.00 -12.13 4.76
CA SER A 248 0.89 -12.70 4.00
C SER A 248 0.90 -14.21 4.19
N THR A 249 0.06 -14.73 5.07
CA THR A 249 -0.19 -16.17 5.16
C THR A 249 -1.35 -16.53 4.25
N ARG A 250 -1.07 -17.25 3.16
CA ARG A 250 -2.09 -17.93 2.37
C ARG A 250 -2.55 -19.18 3.12
N SER A 251 -3.78 -19.17 3.59
CA SER A 251 -4.50 -20.39 3.95
C SER A 251 -5.32 -20.84 2.73
N PRO A 252 -5.37 -22.14 2.40
CA PRO A 252 -6.07 -22.62 1.20
C PRO A 252 -7.58 -22.38 1.20
N ASN A 253 -8.17 -22.00 2.32
CA ASN A 253 -9.61 -21.77 2.48
C ASN A 253 -10.00 -20.35 2.89
N CYS A 254 -9.12 -19.38 2.82
CA CYS A 254 -9.43 -17.99 3.16
C CYS A 254 -8.66 -17.03 2.24
N SER A 255 -9.39 -16.24 1.47
CA SER A 255 -8.81 -15.13 0.72
C SER A 255 -8.58 -13.97 1.69
N ILE A 256 -7.31 -13.67 2.02
CA ILE A 256 -6.95 -12.48 2.80
C ILE A 256 -6.66 -11.38 1.81
N THR A 257 -7.56 -10.40 1.74
CA THR A 257 -7.27 -9.15 1.04
C THR A 257 -6.68 -8.18 2.06
N THR A 258 -5.36 -8.01 2.02
CA THR A 258 -4.67 -6.99 2.83
C THR A 258 -4.69 -5.69 2.06
N ILE A 259 -5.41 -4.69 2.57
CA ILE A 259 -5.33 -3.32 2.05
C ILE A 259 -4.24 -2.64 2.87
N CYS A 260 -3.06 -2.47 2.26
CA CYS A 260 -2.00 -1.62 2.81
C CYS A 260 -2.18 -0.22 2.26
N THR A 261 -2.37 0.77 3.13
CA THR A 261 -2.21 2.19 2.78
C THR A 261 -0.86 2.67 3.30
N CYS A 262 -0.06 3.23 2.41
CA CYS A 262 1.12 4.02 2.76
C CYS A 262 0.71 5.44 3.07
#